data_ed2d8a51434935420143810e756456c7
#
_entry.id   ed2d8a51434935420143810e756456c7
#
_cell.length_a   1.000
_cell.length_b   1.000
_cell.length_c   1.000
_cell.angle_alpha   90.00
_cell.angle_beta   90.00
_cell.angle_gamma   90.00
#
_symmetry.space_group_name_H-M   'P 1'
#
loop_
_entity.id
_entity.type
_entity.pdbx_description
1 polymer ?
#
loop_
_entity_poly.entity_id
_entity_poly.type
_entity_poly.pdbx_seq_one_letter_code
_entity_poly.pdbx_strand_id
1 'polypeptide(L)'
;MCVALLQDAMTDVLELLNSIRKRTGKSLTPGLPDEVIRMFSESDPSLSRAIEESLVNFDILSSDQGTSMFDMDEDDMIREVQSDFVNFYAPETVNPYVAIAARGPWIVTSHGAVLHDNGGYGMLGMGHGPDDVINAMQQNWVMANVMTPSFSQKRLANMIRAEVGQSRGNCPFDKFICLNSGSESVAISMRIADLNSKIETGPGGSHEGKPTKLLALEQAFHGRTQRPAQISDSCRDKYEEHLATFRDKEGVMFVPSNDVNSLRGAFAKAESEGFFIEMMAMEPVMGEGNPGQCVTREFYDEARRLTKEHGSFLLVDSIQAGFRGQGCLSIVDYEGFEDCEAPDMETWSKALSAGQYPLSVVGLSERAAQTYVVGVYGNTMTTNPRALETAIAVLGRITPELRDNIRERGSEFKRKLTGLMEEYPGRVIDVQGTGLLLCAELDPDTLPVIGFGSVEEWCRRNGLGVIHGGSNALRFTPHFAITSEEIDMIVDIIRQALEHFSSAEKENKAKSLA
;
A
#
# COMPACT_ATOMS: atom_id res chain seq x y z
N MET A 1 11.02 36.04 12.43
CA MET A 1 10.42 36.91 13.44
C MET A 1 8.89 36.96 13.29
N CYS A 2 8.25 35.76 13.16
CA CYS A 2 6.79 35.58 13.07
C CYS A 2 6.28 34.36 13.85
N VAL A 3 6.96 33.92 14.91
CA VAL A 3 6.59 32.73 15.71
C VAL A 3 6.15 33.08 17.13
N ALA A 4 6.01 34.36 17.46
CA ALA A 4 5.81 34.82 18.84
C ALA A 4 4.46 35.55 19.08
N LEU A 5 3.37 35.16 18.40
CA LEU A 5 2.03 35.78 18.62
C LEU A 5 0.87 34.75 18.63
N LEU A 6 1.11 33.52 19.01
CA LEU A 6 0.02 32.52 19.18
C LEU A 6 0.06 31.89 20.60
N GLN A 7 0.07 32.71 21.61
CA GLN A 7 -0.28 32.32 22.97
C GLN A 7 -1.30 33.34 23.48
N ASP A 8 -2.58 33.13 23.15
CA ASP A 8 -3.74 33.41 24.03
C ASP A 8 -5.02 33.37 23.17
N ALA A 9 -5.89 32.47 23.49
CA ALA A 9 -7.16 32.05 22.94
C ALA A 9 -7.01 30.86 21.98
N MET A 10 -7.46 29.67 22.40
CA MET A 10 -7.72 28.55 21.48
C MET A 10 -8.71 29.03 20.42
N THR A 11 -8.23 29.41 19.26
CA THR A 11 -9.10 29.73 18.12
C THR A 11 -9.89 28.46 17.79
N ASP A 12 -11.21 28.55 17.73
CA ASP A 12 -12.05 27.40 17.38
C ASP A 12 -11.62 26.89 15.99
N VAL A 13 -11.22 25.62 15.90
CA VAL A 13 -10.77 24.99 14.64
C VAL A 13 -11.79 25.16 13.52
N LEU A 14 -13.09 25.24 13.85
CA LEU A 14 -14.14 25.50 12.87
C LEU A 14 -14.15 26.95 12.36
N GLU A 15 -13.71 27.92 13.14
CA GLU A 15 -13.53 29.29 12.63
C GLU A 15 -12.46 29.36 11.55
N LEU A 16 -11.35 28.60 11.72
CA LEU A 16 -10.29 28.49 10.71
C LEU A 16 -10.81 27.84 9.43
N LEU A 17 -11.50 26.70 9.53
CA LEU A 17 -12.13 26.05 8.37
C LEU A 17 -13.16 26.94 7.68
N ASN A 18 -13.99 27.65 8.45
CA ASN A 18 -14.97 28.57 7.90
C ASN A 18 -14.34 29.79 7.21
N SER A 19 -13.12 30.18 7.61
CA SER A 19 -12.35 31.19 6.89
C SER A 19 -11.96 30.73 5.49
N ILE A 20 -11.60 29.45 5.30
CA ILE A 20 -11.33 28.83 4.00
C ILE A 20 -12.64 28.71 3.21
N ARG A 21 -13.66 28.06 3.77
CA ARG A 21 -14.97 27.79 3.15
C ARG A 21 -15.63 29.04 2.55
N LYS A 22 -15.42 30.22 3.15
CA LYS A 22 -15.97 31.50 2.69
C LYS A 22 -15.18 32.15 1.55
N ARG A 23 -13.99 31.64 1.26
CA ARG A 23 -13.04 32.23 0.29
C ARG A 23 -12.83 31.32 -0.91
N THR A 24 -13.65 30.29 -1.08
CA THR A 24 -13.55 29.27 -2.14
C THR A 24 -14.85 29.21 -2.93
N GLY A 25 -14.77 28.65 -4.15
CA GLY A 25 -15.93 28.33 -4.95
C GLY A 25 -16.81 27.25 -4.31
N LYS A 26 -17.66 26.62 -5.10
CA LYS A 26 -18.60 25.61 -4.60
C LYS A 26 -17.86 24.32 -4.19
N SER A 27 -17.97 23.94 -2.93
CA SER A 27 -17.55 22.63 -2.44
C SER A 27 -18.59 21.56 -2.82
N LEU A 28 -18.10 20.39 -3.27
CA LEU A 28 -18.90 19.19 -3.53
C LEU A 28 -18.56 18.07 -2.54
N THR A 29 -17.54 18.29 -1.72
CA THR A 29 -17.08 17.39 -0.66
C THR A 29 -17.42 17.97 0.70
N PRO A 30 -18.53 17.54 1.34
CA PRO A 30 -18.87 18.01 2.70
C PRO A 30 -17.81 17.63 3.74
N GLY A 31 -17.15 16.47 3.58
CA GLY A 31 -16.21 15.95 4.56
C GLY A 31 -16.90 15.46 5.83
N LEU A 32 -16.14 15.38 6.92
CA LEU A 32 -16.66 15.04 8.25
C LEU A 32 -17.57 16.13 8.79
N PRO A 33 -18.65 15.78 9.54
CA PRO A 33 -19.50 16.74 10.24
C PRO A 33 -18.71 17.58 11.25
N ASP A 34 -19.12 18.84 11.45
CA ASP A 34 -18.45 19.78 12.34
C ASP A 34 -18.39 19.28 13.81
N GLU A 35 -19.39 18.52 14.28
CA GLU A 35 -19.37 17.88 15.61
C GLU A 35 -18.29 16.79 15.71
N VAL A 36 -18.06 16.00 14.67
CA VAL A 36 -17.02 14.99 14.62
C VAL A 36 -15.65 15.65 14.59
N ILE A 37 -15.48 16.73 13.81
CA ILE A 37 -14.24 17.51 13.75
C ILE A 37 -13.90 18.06 15.15
N ARG A 38 -14.86 18.63 15.88
CA ARG A 38 -14.63 19.12 17.25
C ARG A 38 -14.20 18.00 18.18
N MET A 39 -14.92 16.89 18.19
CA MET A 39 -14.62 15.74 19.06
C MET A 39 -13.18 15.24 18.86
N PHE A 40 -12.77 15.04 17.62
CA PHE A 40 -11.40 14.57 17.36
C PHE A 40 -10.34 15.66 17.54
N SER A 41 -10.63 16.94 17.32
CA SER A 41 -9.67 18.02 17.57
C SER A 41 -9.34 18.21 19.06
N GLU A 42 -10.23 17.79 19.96
CA GLU A 42 -9.98 17.78 21.42
C GLU A 42 -9.09 16.61 21.85
N SER A 43 -9.15 15.48 21.16
CA SER A 43 -8.42 14.24 21.53
C SER A 43 -7.16 14.01 20.71
N ASP A 44 -7.10 14.48 19.45
CA ASP A 44 -5.97 14.33 18.54
C ASP A 44 -5.39 15.68 18.09
N PRO A 45 -4.25 16.11 18.65
CA PRO A 45 -3.57 17.34 18.24
C PRO A 45 -3.19 17.40 16.75
N SER A 46 -3.08 16.24 16.07
CA SER A 46 -2.75 16.18 14.65
C SER A 46 -3.83 16.83 13.80
N LEU A 47 -5.11 16.68 14.18
CA LEU A 47 -6.22 17.30 13.46
C LEU A 47 -6.19 18.83 13.58
N SER A 48 -6.05 19.35 14.81
CA SER A 48 -5.94 20.79 15.04
C SER A 48 -4.79 21.40 14.24
N ARG A 49 -3.63 20.72 14.26
CA ARG A 49 -2.45 21.15 13.50
C ARG A 49 -2.66 21.09 11.98
N ALA A 50 -3.35 20.07 11.45
CA ALA A 50 -3.69 19.99 10.03
C ALA A 50 -4.59 21.18 9.61
N ILE A 51 -5.56 21.55 10.46
CA ILE A 51 -6.46 22.67 10.21
C ILE A 51 -5.70 24.01 10.25
N GLU A 52 -4.83 24.22 11.24
CA GLU A 52 -4.00 25.44 11.33
C GLU A 52 -3.07 25.58 10.11
N GLU A 53 -2.39 24.50 9.73
CA GLU A 53 -1.51 24.46 8.55
C GLU A 53 -2.29 24.67 7.25
N SER A 54 -3.55 24.22 7.19
CA SER A 54 -4.39 24.42 5.99
C SER A 54 -4.65 25.89 5.70
N LEU A 55 -4.92 26.70 6.72
CA LEU A 55 -5.12 28.14 6.53
C LEU A 55 -3.84 28.83 6.06
N VAL A 56 -2.69 28.48 6.67
CA VAL A 56 -1.38 29.02 6.24
C VAL A 56 -1.08 28.66 4.80
N ASN A 57 -1.28 27.38 4.43
CA ASN A 57 -1.05 26.90 3.06
C ASN A 57 -2.04 27.52 2.08
N PHE A 58 -3.30 27.72 2.47
CA PHE A 58 -4.29 28.38 1.65
C PHE A 58 -3.85 29.82 1.30
N ASP A 59 -3.36 30.58 2.29
CA ASP A 59 -2.90 31.97 2.07
C ASP A 59 -1.64 32.02 1.18
N ILE A 60 -0.70 31.08 1.37
CA ILE A 60 0.50 30.97 0.53
C ILE A 60 0.10 30.62 -0.91
N LEU A 61 -0.69 29.58 -1.11
CA LEU A 61 -1.11 29.10 -2.43
C LEU A 61 -1.97 30.14 -3.16
N SER A 62 -2.86 30.84 -2.45
CA SER A 62 -3.65 31.93 -3.03
C SER A 62 -2.77 33.08 -3.51
N SER A 63 -1.65 33.34 -2.82
CA SER A 63 -0.67 34.35 -3.25
C SER A 63 0.11 33.91 -4.50
N ASP A 64 0.50 32.63 -4.56
CA ASP A 64 1.37 32.09 -5.62
C ASP A 64 0.60 31.78 -6.90
N GLN A 65 -0.58 31.18 -6.80
CA GLN A 65 -1.40 30.73 -7.94
C GLN A 65 -2.46 31.75 -8.35
N GLY A 66 -2.67 32.79 -7.54
CA GLY A 66 -3.76 33.75 -7.69
C GLY A 66 -5.07 33.28 -7.08
N THR A 67 -5.89 34.22 -6.62
CA THR A 67 -7.19 33.93 -5.99
C THR A 67 -8.16 33.20 -6.92
N SER A 68 -8.06 33.43 -8.24
CA SER A 68 -8.92 32.80 -9.26
C SER A 68 -8.92 31.26 -9.22
N MET A 69 -7.82 30.62 -8.78
CA MET A 69 -7.77 29.18 -8.63
C MET A 69 -8.72 28.71 -7.51
N PHE A 70 -8.79 29.43 -6.39
CA PHE A 70 -9.64 29.09 -5.26
C PHE A 70 -11.11 29.53 -5.43
N ASP A 71 -11.39 30.45 -6.37
CA ASP A 71 -12.75 30.84 -6.73
C ASP A 71 -13.44 29.76 -7.60
N MET A 72 -12.69 28.77 -8.12
CA MET A 72 -13.24 27.67 -8.91
C MET A 72 -14.10 26.73 -8.04
N ASP A 73 -15.12 26.14 -8.66
CA ASP A 73 -15.79 24.98 -8.09
C ASP A 73 -14.81 23.80 -7.95
N GLU A 74 -15.03 22.93 -6.97
CA GLU A 74 -14.07 21.88 -6.61
C GLU A 74 -13.69 20.96 -7.78
N ASP A 75 -14.67 20.52 -8.59
CA ASP A 75 -14.39 19.65 -9.75
C ASP A 75 -13.61 20.38 -10.86
N ASP A 76 -13.80 21.71 -11.03
CA ASP A 76 -13.05 22.53 -11.98
C ASP A 76 -11.60 22.68 -11.52
N MET A 77 -11.39 22.92 -10.22
CA MET A 77 -10.05 22.97 -9.62
C MET A 77 -9.29 21.65 -9.78
N ILE A 78 -9.94 20.50 -9.56
CA ILE A 78 -9.33 19.18 -9.75
C ILE A 78 -8.86 19.02 -11.20
N ARG A 79 -9.69 19.38 -12.17
CA ARG A 79 -9.32 19.30 -13.59
C ARG A 79 -8.15 20.20 -13.94
N GLU A 80 -8.14 21.43 -13.43
CA GLU A 80 -7.06 22.40 -13.69
C GLU A 80 -5.74 21.92 -13.10
N VAL A 81 -5.72 21.47 -11.83
CA VAL A 81 -4.50 20.99 -11.16
C VAL A 81 -3.87 19.79 -11.87
N GLN A 82 -4.67 18.97 -12.55
CA GLN A 82 -4.20 17.77 -13.25
C GLN A 82 -3.95 17.98 -14.76
N SER A 83 -4.27 19.13 -15.30
CA SER A 83 -4.32 19.37 -16.76
C SER A 83 -2.99 19.10 -17.49
N ASP A 84 -1.86 19.37 -16.84
CA ASP A 84 -0.52 19.23 -17.42
C ASP A 84 0.11 17.84 -17.25
N PHE A 85 -0.56 16.91 -16.55
CA PHE A 85 -0.01 15.60 -16.25
C PHE A 85 -0.89 14.48 -16.82
N VAL A 86 -0.24 13.42 -17.32
CA VAL A 86 -0.94 12.18 -17.65
C VAL A 86 -1.22 11.43 -16.36
N ASN A 87 -2.49 11.38 -15.97
CA ASN A 87 -2.93 10.49 -14.93
C ASN A 87 -3.08 9.07 -15.52
N PHE A 88 -2.41 8.08 -14.95
CA PHE A 88 -2.47 6.68 -15.41
C PHE A 88 -3.57 5.86 -14.70
N TYR A 89 -4.33 6.47 -13.81
CA TYR A 89 -5.55 5.91 -13.25
C TYR A 89 -6.79 6.46 -13.97
N ALA A 90 -7.88 5.71 -13.92
CA ALA A 90 -9.15 6.12 -14.52
C ALA A 90 -9.69 7.40 -13.83
N PRO A 91 -10.29 8.33 -14.59
CA PRO A 91 -10.78 9.61 -14.04
C PRO A 91 -11.73 9.43 -12.83
N GLU A 92 -12.57 8.41 -12.86
CA GLU A 92 -13.53 8.08 -11.81
C GLU A 92 -12.89 7.57 -10.51
N THR A 93 -11.60 7.27 -10.52
CA THR A 93 -10.86 6.83 -9.31
C THR A 93 -10.02 7.96 -8.69
N VAL A 94 -9.99 9.12 -9.32
CA VAL A 94 -9.31 10.31 -8.78
C VAL A 94 -10.03 10.79 -7.53
N ASN A 95 -9.28 11.23 -6.51
CA ASN A 95 -9.88 11.81 -5.32
C ASN A 95 -10.75 13.03 -5.70
N PRO A 96 -12.00 13.12 -5.22
CA PRO A 96 -12.94 14.18 -5.58
C PRO A 96 -12.68 15.48 -4.78
N TYR A 97 -11.41 15.75 -4.44
CA TYR A 97 -10.97 16.93 -3.71
C TYR A 97 -9.49 17.23 -3.96
N VAL A 98 -9.07 18.46 -3.69
CA VAL A 98 -7.64 18.85 -3.66
C VAL A 98 -7.22 19.04 -2.21
N ALA A 99 -6.25 18.26 -1.72
CA ALA A 99 -5.70 18.39 -0.38
C ALA A 99 -4.71 19.55 -0.30
N ILE A 100 -4.75 20.35 0.78
CA ILE A 100 -3.82 21.46 1.02
C ILE A 100 -3.02 21.33 2.33
N ALA A 101 -3.50 20.52 3.27
CA ALA A 101 -2.76 20.15 4.47
C ALA A 101 -3.14 18.74 4.93
N ALA A 102 -2.20 18.07 5.61
CA ALA A 102 -2.48 16.78 6.22
C ALA A 102 -1.52 16.48 7.37
N ARG A 103 -2.04 15.92 8.48
CA ARG A 103 -1.28 15.45 9.64
C ARG A 103 -1.91 14.21 10.25
N GLY A 104 -1.09 13.25 10.68
CA GLY A 104 -1.62 11.98 11.16
C GLY A 104 -2.54 11.35 10.10
N PRO A 105 -3.74 10.91 10.46
CA PRO A 105 -4.72 10.40 9.49
C PRO A 105 -5.57 11.49 8.81
N TRP A 106 -5.40 12.77 9.16
CA TRP A 106 -6.31 13.83 8.77
C TRP A 106 -5.86 14.59 7.54
N ILE A 107 -6.76 14.77 6.59
CA ILE A 107 -6.58 15.60 5.40
C ILE A 107 -7.53 16.80 5.49
N VAL A 108 -7.03 17.99 5.14
CA VAL A 108 -7.85 19.20 4.94
C VAL A 108 -7.78 19.62 3.49
N THR A 109 -8.94 19.82 2.86
CA THR A 109 -9.05 20.15 1.43
C THR A 109 -8.97 21.66 1.19
N SER A 110 -8.75 22.02 -0.09
CA SER A 110 -8.76 23.41 -0.56
C SER A 110 -10.10 24.13 -0.30
N HIS A 111 -11.20 23.40 -0.20
CA HIS A 111 -12.54 23.92 0.08
C HIS A 111 -12.95 23.75 1.57
N GLY A 112 -12.00 23.42 2.45
CA GLY A 112 -12.21 23.37 3.89
C GLY A 112 -12.99 22.15 4.39
N ALA A 113 -13.03 21.06 3.65
CA ALA A 113 -13.49 19.77 4.13
C ALA A 113 -12.39 19.04 4.90
N VAL A 114 -12.76 18.23 5.88
CA VAL A 114 -11.86 17.36 6.65
C VAL A 114 -12.18 15.90 6.36
N LEU A 115 -11.15 15.10 6.14
CA LEU A 115 -11.28 13.66 5.89
C LEU A 115 -10.30 12.87 6.77
N HIS A 116 -10.68 11.64 7.10
CA HIS A 116 -9.80 10.63 7.70
C HIS A 116 -9.28 9.69 6.62
N ASP A 117 -7.95 9.55 6.47
CA ASP A 117 -7.34 8.80 5.37
C ASP A 117 -7.10 7.33 5.72
N ASN A 118 -7.78 6.44 5.01
CA ASN A 118 -7.58 4.99 5.01
C ASN A 118 -7.13 4.46 3.64
N GLY A 119 -6.88 5.35 2.69
CA GLY A 119 -6.69 5.03 1.28
C GLY A 119 -5.28 5.24 0.75
N GLY A 120 -4.26 5.37 1.60
CA GLY A 120 -2.88 5.70 1.19
C GLY A 120 -2.08 4.58 0.54
N TYR A 121 -2.68 3.61 -0.13
CA TYR A 121 -2.03 2.44 -0.78
C TYR A 121 -1.09 1.66 0.14
N GLY A 122 -1.30 1.74 1.46
CA GLY A 122 -0.43 1.10 2.45
C GLY A 122 0.86 1.85 2.78
N MET A 123 1.08 3.04 2.22
CA MET A 123 2.30 3.83 2.48
C MET A 123 2.29 4.51 3.85
N LEU A 124 1.15 5.08 4.24
CA LEU A 124 1.05 6.03 5.35
C LEU A 124 0.89 5.35 6.72
N GLY A 125 1.72 4.34 7.01
CA GLY A 125 1.68 3.67 8.31
C GLY A 125 1.94 4.60 9.50
N MET A 126 2.73 5.66 9.31
CA MET A 126 2.99 6.70 10.32
C MET A 126 2.09 7.94 10.17
N GLY A 127 1.07 7.88 9.30
CA GLY A 127 0.23 9.02 8.95
C GLY A 127 0.94 10.04 8.07
N HIS A 128 0.25 11.14 7.77
CA HIS A 128 0.79 12.27 7.04
C HIS A 128 1.74 13.09 7.93
N GLY A 129 2.84 13.55 7.35
CA GLY A 129 3.74 14.52 7.97
C GLY A 129 4.35 14.09 9.32
N PRO A 130 4.86 12.84 9.51
CA PRO A 130 5.48 12.43 10.78
C PRO A 130 6.76 13.23 11.03
N ASP A 131 6.75 14.10 12.05
CA ASP A 131 7.80 15.11 12.28
C ASP A 131 9.21 14.52 12.42
N ASP A 132 9.37 13.43 13.13
CA ASP A 132 10.67 12.77 13.35
C ASP A 132 11.23 12.14 12.05
N VAL A 133 10.37 11.56 11.22
CA VAL A 133 10.76 11.04 9.90
C VAL A 133 11.16 12.18 8.96
N ILE A 134 10.39 13.29 8.97
CA ILE A 134 10.70 14.49 8.19
C ILE A 134 11.99 15.13 8.71
N ASN A 135 12.18 15.25 10.02
CA ASN A 135 13.41 15.76 10.62
C ASN A 135 14.63 14.91 10.24
N ALA A 136 14.49 13.59 10.15
CA ALA A 136 15.56 12.71 9.67
C ALA A 136 15.98 13.05 8.22
N MET A 137 15.02 13.37 7.34
CA MET A 137 15.33 13.81 5.96
C MET A 137 16.01 15.19 5.89
N GLN A 138 15.69 16.08 6.81
CA GLN A 138 16.18 17.46 6.81
C GLN A 138 17.63 17.60 7.32
N GLN A 139 18.19 16.55 7.94
CA GLN A 139 19.58 16.59 8.41
C GLN A 139 20.55 16.78 7.23
N ASN A 140 21.70 17.39 7.53
CA ASN A 140 22.74 17.65 6.53
C ASN A 140 23.55 16.37 6.23
N TRP A 141 22.89 15.39 5.61
CA TRP A 141 23.54 14.15 5.20
C TRP A 141 24.48 14.37 4.01
N VAL A 142 25.58 13.63 4.00
CA VAL A 142 26.44 13.55 2.82
C VAL A 142 25.66 12.89 1.69
N MET A 143 25.41 13.63 0.61
CA MET A 143 24.70 13.11 -0.55
C MET A 143 25.59 12.14 -1.32
N ALA A 144 25.49 10.89 -0.97
CA ALA A 144 26.21 9.77 -1.57
C ALA A 144 25.35 9.09 -2.62
N ASN A 145 26.00 8.54 -3.64
CA ASN A 145 25.41 7.57 -4.56
C ASN A 145 25.84 6.14 -4.17
N VAL A 146 25.40 5.15 -4.92
CA VAL A 146 25.72 3.72 -4.67
C VAL A 146 27.24 3.43 -4.58
N MET A 147 28.09 4.25 -5.19
CA MET A 147 29.55 4.07 -5.16
C MET A 147 30.23 4.69 -3.94
N THR A 148 29.50 5.49 -3.15
CA THR A 148 30.06 6.16 -1.97
C THR A 148 29.61 5.42 -0.71
N PRO A 149 30.49 4.71 0.00
CA PRO A 149 30.16 4.10 1.28
C PRO A 149 29.63 5.15 2.27
N SER A 150 28.51 4.87 2.93
CA SER A 150 27.93 5.76 3.93
C SER A 150 27.55 5.00 5.21
N PHE A 151 27.61 5.71 6.34
CA PHE A 151 27.15 5.13 7.62
C PHE A 151 25.65 4.85 7.63
N SER A 152 24.86 5.60 6.84
CA SER A 152 23.42 5.34 6.70
C SER A 152 23.13 3.93 6.16
N GLN A 153 23.94 3.42 5.20
CA GLN A 153 23.84 2.05 4.72
C GLN A 153 24.04 1.03 5.86
N LYS A 154 25.07 1.23 6.69
CA LYS A 154 25.35 0.32 7.81
C LYS A 154 24.26 0.38 8.88
N ARG A 155 23.76 1.58 9.18
CA ARG A 155 22.68 1.80 10.14
C ARG A 155 21.40 1.13 9.68
N LEU A 156 20.99 1.35 8.43
CA LEU A 156 19.79 0.70 7.88
C LEU A 156 19.91 -0.82 7.89
N ALA A 157 21.05 -1.38 7.44
CA ALA A 157 21.27 -2.82 7.45
C ALA A 157 21.18 -3.40 8.86
N ASN A 158 21.71 -2.71 9.88
CA ASN A 158 21.60 -3.14 11.28
C ASN A 158 20.13 -3.10 11.76
N MET A 159 19.38 -2.05 11.43
CA MET A 159 17.96 -1.93 11.79
C MET A 159 17.12 -3.02 11.13
N ILE A 160 17.31 -3.29 9.83
CA ILE A 160 16.61 -4.38 9.14
C ILE A 160 16.97 -5.73 9.74
N ARG A 161 18.25 -5.98 10.08
CA ARG A 161 18.66 -7.23 10.74
C ARG A 161 18.08 -7.41 12.14
N ALA A 162 17.82 -6.33 12.86
CA ALA A 162 17.17 -6.38 14.16
C ALA A 162 15.65 -6.59 14.02
N GLU A 163 15.06 -6.09 12.95
CA GLU A 163 13.63 -6.16 12.67
C GLU A 163 13.23 -7.53 12.12
N VAL A 164 13.93 -8.00 11.08
CA VAL A 164 13.59 -9.23 10.35
C VAL A 164 14.19 -10.45 11.05
N GLY A 165 13.34 -11.41 11.37
CA GLY A 165 13.72 -12.61 12.11
C GLY A 165 13.83 -12.40 13.63
N GLN A 166 13.22 -11.32 14.15
CA GLN A 166 13.20 -11.06 15.60
C GLN A 166 12.54 -12.17 16.40
N SER A 167 11.50 -12.82 15.85
CA SER A 167 10.79 -13.94 16.47
C SER A 167 11.66 -15.20 16.61
N ARG A 168 12.63 -15.36 15.74
CA ARG A 168 13.56 -16.51 15.69
C ARG A 168 14.99 -16.19 16.15
N GLY A 169 15.26 -14.93 16.54
CA GLY A 169 16.54 -14.47 17.08
C GLY A 169 17.66 -14.25 16.06
N ASN A 170 17.38 -14.39 14.75
CA ASN A 170 18.35 -14.12 13.70
C ASN A 170 17.70 -13.73 12.37
N CYS A 171 18.30 -12.77 11.67
CA CYS A 171 17.88 -12.41 10.33
C CYS A 171 18.30 -13.49 9.31
N PRO A 172 17.37 -14.00 8.48
CA PRO A 172 17.69 -15.05 7.51
C PRO A 172 18.37 -14.51 6.24
N PHE A 173 18.45 -13.20 6.06
CA PHE A 173 19.03 -12.58 4.87
C PHE A 173 20.49 -12.18 5.07
N ASP A 174 21.34 -12.55 4.12
CA ASP A 174 22.78 -12.27 4.15
C ASP A 174 23.09 -10.85 3.68
N LYS A 175 22.46 -10.42 2.57
CA LYS A 175 22.68 -9.10 1.96
C LYS A 175 21.37 -8.36 1.69
N PHE A 176 21.50 -7.03 1.48
CA PHE A 176 20.39 -6.16 1.09
C PHE A 176 20.75 -5.34 -0.14
N ILE A 177 19.76 -5.09 -1.00
CA ILE A 177 19.84 -4.15 -2.12
C ILE A 177 18.79 -3.07 -1.89
N CYS A 178 19.22 -1.79 -1.89
CA CYS A 178 18.31 -0.64 -1.81
C CYS A 178 17.98 -0.13 -3.21
N LEU A 179 16.71 0.24 -3.42
CA LEU A 179 16.17 0.73 -4.68
C LEU A 179 15.17 1.86 -4.39
N ASN A 180 14.55 2.44 -5.43
CA ASN A 180 13.66 3.59 -5.25
C ASN A 180 12.16 3.22 -5.26
N SER A 181 11.77 2.07 -5.77
CA SER A 181 10.38 1.63 -5.82
C SER A 181 10.22 0.13 -5.65
N GLY A 182 9.03 -0.30 -5.21
CA GLY A 182 8.70 -1.72 -5.12
C GLY A 182 8.83 -2.46 -6.45
N SER A 183 8.41 -1.85 -7.56
CA SER A 183 8.57 -2.45 -8.88
C SER A 183 10.04 -2.68 -9.26
N GLU A 184 10.95 -1.79 -8.83
CA GLU A 184 12.39 -2.00 -9.02
C GLU A 184 12.91 -3.16 -8.17
N SER A 185 12.43 -3.31 -6.93
CA SER A 185 12.86 -4.41 -6.06
C SER A 185 12.38 -5.78 -6.59
N VAL A 186 11.17 -5.86 -7.10
CA VAL A 186 10.71 -7.07 -7.80
C VAL A 186 11.52 -7.30 -9.09
N ALA A 187 11.79 -6.24 -9.87
CA ALA A 187 12.58 -6.36 -11.11
C ALA A 187 13.99 -6.88 -10.85
N ILE A 188 14.67 -6.43 -9.78
CA ILE A 188 16.02 -6.96 -9.45
C ILE A 188 15.94 -8.39 -8.91
N SER A 189 14.91 -8.75 -8.16
CA SER A 189 14.69 -10.13 -7.72
C SER A 189 14.52 -11.08 -8.91
N MET A 190 13.71 -10.68 -9.90
CA MET A 190 13.55 -11.41 -11.15
C MET A 190 14.85 -11.50 -11.97
N ARG A 191 15.71 -10.46 -11.91
CA ARG A 191 17.01 -10.49 -12.58
C ARG A 191 17.99 -11.45 -11.90
N ILE A 192 17.93 -11.57 -10.57
CA ILE A 192 18.72 -12.57 -9.83
C ILE A 192 18.22 -13.98 -10.17
N ALA A 193 16.92 -14.17 -10.29
CA ALA A 193 16.33 -15.43 -10.74
C ALA A 193 16.74 -15.78 -12.18
N ASP A 194 16.82 -14.80 -13.09
CA ASP A 194 17.30 -14.97 -14.46
C ASP A 194 18.79 -15.38 -14.53
N LEU A 195 19.62 -14.84 -13.63
CA LEU A 195 21.02 -15.31 -13.49
C LEU A 195 21.07 -16.78 -13.06
N ASN A 196 20.24 -17.19 -12.11
CA ASN A 196 20.11 -18.60 -11.70
C ASN A 196 19.61 -19.46 -12.88
N SER A 197 18.60 -18.98 -13.60
CA SER A 197 18.05 -19.68 -14.77
C SER A 197 19.11 -19.94 -15.83
N LYS A 198 20.00 -18.97 -16.09
CA LYS A 198 21.09 -19.14 -17.01
C LYS A 198 22.09 -20.23 -16.56
N ILE A 199 22.28 -20.39 -15.25
CA ILE A 199 23.13 -21.46 -14.69
C ILE A 199 22.40 -22.80 -14.81
N GLU A 200 21.15 -22.87 -14.36
CA GLU A 200 20.37 -24.12 -14.32
C GLU A 200 20.04 -24.69 -15.72
N THR A 201 19.80 -23.81 -16.70
CA THR A 201 19.45 -24.22 -18.09
C THR A 201 20.63 -24.19 -19.06
N GLY A 202 21.78 -23.70 -18.61
CA GLY A 202 23.03 -23.69 -19.39
C GLY A 202 23.72 -25.06 -19.42
N PRO A 203 24.86 -25.15 -20.17
CA PRO A 203 25.62 -26.39 -20.28
C PRO A 203 26.05 -26.92 -18.90
N GLY A 204 25.68 -28.17 -18.60
CA GLY A 204 25.96 -28.82 -17.32
C GLY A 204 25.02 -28.46 -16.17
N GLY A 205 24.02 -27.61 -16.40
CA GLY A 205 22.98 -27.30 -15.43
C GLY A 205 21.94 -28.43 -15.29
N SER A 206 21.22 -28.44 -14.17
CA SER A 206 20.24 -29.50 -13.87
C SER A 206 19.04 -29.51 -14.83
N HIS A 207 18.78 -28.38 -15.50
CA HIS A 207 17.70 -28.17 -16.46
C HIS A 207 18.22 -27.78 -17.85
N GLU A 208 19.41 -28.28 -18.24
CA GLU A 208 20.08 -27.91 -19.48
C GLU A 208 19.13 -27.93 -20.70
N GLY A 209 19.08 -26.81 -21.42
CA GLY A 209 18.31 -26.64 -22.65
C GLY A 209 16.81 -26.41 -22.46
N LYS A 210 16.29 -26.46 -21.25
CA LYS A 210 14.87 -26.19 -20.98
C LYS A 210 14.55 -24.69 -21.12
N PRO A 211 13.40 -24.30 -21.71
CA PRO A 211 12.90 -22.94 -21.66
C PRO A 211 12.49 -22.58 -20.23
N THR A 212 12.42 -21.28 -19.91
CA THR A 212 12.07 -20.78 -18.58
C THR A 212 10.65 -20.23 -18.53
N LYS A 213 9.96 -20.41 -17.40
CA LYS A 213 8.67 -19.76 -17.08
C LYS A 213 8.69 -19.18 -15.68
N LEU A 214 7.86 -18.17 -15.45
CA LEU A 214 7.59 -17.59 -14.13
C LEU A 214 6.36 -18.25 -13.52
N LEU A 215 6.27 -18.26 -12.19
CA LEU A 215 5.10 -18.72 -11.45
C LEU A 215 4.68 -17.63 -10.44
N ALA A 216 3.41 -17.27 -10.40
CA ALA A 216 2.84 -16.33 -9.43
C ALA A 216 1.44 -16.77 -9.00
N LEU A 217 0.86 -16.04 -8.04
CA LEU A 217 -0.51 -16.28 -7.62
C LEU A 217 -1.49 -15.55 -8.54
N GLU A 218 -2.66 -16.16 -8.76
CA GLU A 218 -3.81 -15.48 -9.35
C GLU A 218 -4.16 -14.24 -8.53
N GLN A 219 -4.57 -13.17 -9.20
CA GLN A 219 -4.91 -11.87 -8.62
C GLN A 219 -3.74 -11.13 -7.94
N ALA A 220 -2.50 -11.65 -7.96
CA ALA A 220 -1.35 -10.99 -7.36
C ALA A 220 -0.99 -9.67 -8.06
N PHE A 221 -0.33 -8.79 -7.30
CA PHE A 221 0.22 -7.53 -7.79
C PHE A 221 1.68 -7.34 -7.35
N HIS A 222 2.59 -7.29 -8.33
CA HIS A 222 4.03 -7.18 -8.10
C HIS A 222 4.67 -5.97 -8.78
N GLY A 223 3.87 -5.03 -9.26
CA GLY A 223 4.31 -3.81 -9.93
C GLY A 223 3.98 -3.77 -11.42
N ARG A 224 4.14 -2.58 -12.02
CA ARG A 224 3.67 -2.28 -13.40
C ARG A 224 4.82 -2.07 -14.40
N THR A 225 6.08 -2.23 -13.99
CA THR A 225 7.24 -2.05 -14.88
C THR A 225 7.65 -3.38 -15.52
N GLN A 226 7.85 -3.40 -16.84
CA GLN A 226 8.39 -4.55 -17.62
C GLN A 226 8.11 -5.96 -17.06
N ARG A 227 9.16 -6.63 -16.52
CA ARG A 227 9.03 -8.01 -16.00
C ARG A 227 8.09 -8.15 -14.80
N PRO A 228 8.09 -7.26 -13.77
CA PRO A 228 7.10 -7.28 -12.71
C PRO A 228 5.64 -7.27 -13.18
N ALA A 229 5.36 -6.55 -14.28
CA ALA A 229 4.04 -6.55 -14.89
C ALA A 229 3.60 -7.92 -15.40
N GLN A 230 4.55 -8.80 -15.81
CA GLN A 230 4.23 -10.15 -16.28
C GLN A 230 3.63 -11.05 -15.19
N ILE A 231 4.03 -10.84 -13.93
CA ILE A 231 3.54 -11.59 -12.77
C ILE A 231 2.48 -10.82 -11.94
N SER A 232 1.99 -9.67 -12.44
CA SER A 232 0.90 -8.89 -11.84
C SER A 232 -0.42 -9.26 -12.51
N ASP A 233 -1.03 -10.36 -12.07
CA ASP A 233 -2.25 -10.91 -12.65
C ASP A 233 -3.44 -9.95 -12.55
N SER A 234 -3.55 -9.21 -11.46
CA SER A 234 -4.64 -8.23 -11.22
C SER A 234 -4.74 -7.11 -12.27
N CYS A 235 -3.68 -6.90 -13.07
CA CYS A 235 -3.66 -5.89 -14.14
C CYS A 235 -3.55 -6.51 -15.54
N ARG A 236 -3.57 -7.84 -15.64
CA ARG A 236 -3.19 -8.58 -16.84
C ARG A 236 -4.08 -8.28 -18.04
N ASP A 237 -5.39 -8.23 -17.85
CA ASP A 237 -6.34 -7.99 -18.95
C ASP A 237 -6.02 -6.71 -19.72
N LYS A 238 -5.70 -5.61 -19.01
CA LYS A 238 -5.31 -4.34 -19.64
C LYS A 238 -3.97 -4.43 -20.38
N TYR A 239 -3.03 -5.21 -19.86
CA TYR A 239 -1.75 -5.41 -20.52
C TYR A 239 -1.88 -6.24 -21.79
N GLU A 240 -2.67 -7.31 -21.77
CA GLU A 240 -2.96 -8.15 -22.93
C GLU A 240 -3.71 -7.38 -24.02
N GLU A 241 -4.64 -6.51 -23.63
CA GLU A 241 -5.38 -5.67 -24.57
C GLU A 241 -4.49 -4.63 -25.29
N HIS A 242 -3.55 -4.01 -24.56
CA HIS A 242 -2.87 -2.81 -25.07
C HIS A 242 -1.37 -2.99 -25.35
N LEU A 243 -0.69 -3.97 -24.76
CA LEU A 243 0.76 -4.09 -24.85
C LEU A 243 1.21 -5.23 -25.76
N ALA A 244 2.00 -4.89 -26.79
CA ALA A 244 2.57 -5.90 -27.71
C ALA A 244 3.44 -6.96 -27.01
N THR A 245 4.07 -6.61 -25.89
CA THR A 245 4.90 -7.52 -25.07
C THR A 245 4.10 -8.58 -24.31
N PHE A 246 2.77 -8.47 -24.28
CA PHE A 246 1.85 -9.43 -23.65
C PHE A 246 1.11 -10.31 -24.65
N ARG A 247 1.53 -10.32 -25.92
CA ARG A 247 0.99 -11.25 -26.93
C ARG A 247 1.37 -12.69 -26.65
N ASP A 248 2.56 -12.92 -26.10
CA ASP A 248 3.02 -14.23 -25.65
C ASP A 248 2.56 -14.45 -24.20
N LYS A 249 1.67 -15.43 -24.03
CA LYS A 249 1.09 -15.79 -22.73
C LYS A 249 1.80 -16.98 -22.08
N GLU A 250 2.75 -17.61 -22.76
CA GLU A 250 3.35 -18.87 -22.29
C GLU A 250 4.47 -18.67 -21.27
N GLY A 251 5.01 -17.45 -21.12
CA GLY A 251 6.15 -17.15 -20.25
C GLY A 251 5.82 -17.10 -18.74
N VAL A 252 4.54 -17.18 -18.36
CA VAL A 252 4.11 -17.12 -16.95
C VAL A 252 2.96 -18.10 -16.70
N MET A 253 2.94 -18.67 -15.51
CA MET A 253 1.84 -19.48 -14.97
C MET A 253 1.30 -18.84 -13.71
N PHE A 254 -0.01 -18.99 -13.49
CA PHE A 254 -0.67 -18.57 -12.27
C PHE A 254 -1.33 -19.76 -11.59
N VAL A 255 -1.34 -19.74 -10.25
CA VAL A 255 -2.02 -20.73 -9.42
C VAL A 255 -2.89 -20.01 -8.38
N PRO A 256 -4.05 -20.56 -8.04
CA PRO A 256 -4.88 -19.98 -6.99
C PRO A 256 -4.13 -19.93 -5.65
N SER A 257 -4.34 -18.85 -4.90
CA SER A 257 -3.78 -18.73 -3.54
C SER A 257 -4.30 -19.85 -2.66
N ASN A 258 -3.40 -20.46 -1.87
CA ASN A 258 -3.69 -21.52 -0.92
C ASN A 258 -4.19 -22.86 -1.53
N ASP A 259 -4.15 -23.02 -2.85
CA ASP A 259 -4.38 -24.32 -3.52
C ASP A 259 -3.07 -25.09 -3.70
N VAL A 260 -2.74 -25.90 -2.70
CA VAL A 260 -1.55 -26.76 -2.68
C VAL A 260 -1.54 -27.76 -3.85
N ASN A 261 -2.70 -28.23 -4.30
CA ASN A 261 -2.78 -29.19 -5.39
C ASN A 261 -2.47 -28.53 -6.74
N SER A 262 -3.02 -27.33 -7.00
CA SER A 262 -2.67 -26.53 -8.19
C SER A 262 -1.19 -26.17 -8.20
N LEU A 263 -0.62 -25.81 -7.03
CA LEU A 263 0.80 -25.55 -6.90
C LEU A 263 1.66 -26.78 -7.27
N ARG A 264 1.37 -27.95 -6.71
CA ARG A 264 2.03 -29.21 -7.07
C ARG A 264 1.89 -29.52 -8.55
N GLY A 265 0.69 -29.30 -9.10
CA GLY A 265 0.39 -29.47 -10.51
C GLY A 265 1.27 -28.60 -11.42
N ALA A 266 1.55 -27.36 -11.03
CA ALA A 266 2.43 -26.46 -11.79
C ALA A 266 3.86 -26.98 -11.88
N PHE A 267 4.44 -27.49 -10.79
CA PHE A 267 5.78 -28.08 -10.79
C PHE A 267 5.81 -29.44 -11.51
N ALA A 268 4.78 -30.28 -11.36
CA ALA A 268 4.65 -31.52 -12.13
C ALA A 268 4.55 -31.26 -13.64
N LYS A 269 3.85 -30.21 -14.04
CA LYS A 269 3.78 -29.75 -15.43
C LYS A 269 5.14 -29.31 -15.94
N ALA A 270 5.92 -28.58 -15.14
CA ALA A 270 7.28 -28.19 -15.50
C ALA A 270 8.17 -29.40 -15.83
N GLU A 271 8.09 -30.46 -15.05
CA GLU A 271 8.83 -31.70 -15.31
C GLU A 271 8.31 -32.44 -16.55
N SER A 272 7.00 -32.60 -16.72
CA SER A 272 6.39 -33.36 -17.81
C SER A 272 6.51 -32.66 -19.17
N GLU A 273 6.41 -31.33 -19.22
CA GLU A 273 6.52 -30.54 -20.46
C GLU A 273 7.94 -30.03 -20.73
N GLY A 274 8.87 -30.21 -19.81
CA GLY A 274 10.29 -29.92 -19.99
C GLY A 274 10.63 -28.43 -19.98
N PHE A 275 10.15 -27.67 -19.02
CA PHE A 275 10.56 -26.28 -18.77
C PHE A 275 11.08 -26.09 -17.34
N PHE A 276 11.78 -24.98 -17.11
CA PHE A 276 12.29 -24.59 -15.79
C PHE A 276 11.46 -23.44 -15.21
N ILE A 277 10.97 -23.58 -13.99
CA ILE A 277 10.33 -22.49 -13.26
C ILE A 277 11.45 -21.61 -12.69
N GLU A 278 11.62 -20.42 -13.25
CA GLU A 278 12.68 -19.48 -12.88
C GLU A 278 12.53 -19.02 -11.43
N MET A 279 11.31 -18.59 -11.09
CA MET A 279 10.96 -18.03 -9.78
C MET A 279 9.47 -18.20 -9.53
N MET A 280 9.12 -18.44 -8.27
CA MET A 280 7.77 -18.26 -7.78
C MET A 280 7.69 -16.98 -6.96
N ALA A 281 6.66 -16.14 -7.20
CA ALA A 281 6.37 -14.93 -6.45
C ALA A 281 5.04 -15.05 -5.73
N MET A 282 4.97 -14.54 -4.49
CA MET A 282 3.74 -14.44 -3.71
C MET A 282 3.75 -13.22 -2.78
N GLU A 283 2.58 -12.70 -2.47
CA GLU A 283 2.38 -11.71 -1.38
C GLU A 283 1.97 -12.46 -0.10
N PRO A 284 2.52 -12.16 1.09
CA PRO A 284 2.08 -12.81 2.33
C PRO A 284 0.63 -12.44 2.70
N VAL A 285 0.23 -11.23 2.35
CA VAL A 285 -1.16 -10.75 2.36
C VAL A 285 -1.33 -9.95 1.08
N MET A 286 -2.26 -10.36 0.24
CA MET A 286 -2.49 -9.67 -1.03
C MET A 286 -2.97 -8.24 -0.81
N GLY A 287 -2.42 -7.33 -1.61
CA GLY A 287 -2.68 -5.91 -1.46
C GLY A 287 -3.72 -5.36 -2.42
N GLU A 288 -3.81 -5.85 -3.64
CA GLU A 288 -4.59 -5.19 -4.71
C GLU A 288 -5.65 -6.10 -5.34
N GLY A 289 -5.30 -7.19 -5.99
CA GLY A 289 -6.27 -7.96 -6.78
C GLY A 289 -7.18 -8.86 -5.96
N ASN A 290 -6.77 -9.23 -4.73
CA ASN A 290 -7.61 -9.87 -3.72
C ASN A 290 -7.19 -9.37 -2.33
N PRO A 291 -7.49 -8.10 -2.02
CA PRO A 291 -6.93 -7.45 -0.84
C PRO A 291 -7.33 -8.18 0.44
N GLY A 292 -6.34 -8.39 1.31
CA GLY A 292 -6.53 -9.09 2.58
C GLY A 292 -6.42 -10.61 2.51
N GLN A 293 -6.34 -11.24 1.33
CA GLN A 293 -6.11 -12.68 1.21
C GLN A 293 -4.72 -13.04 1.76
N CYS A 294 -4.70 -13.80 2.84
CA CYS A 294 -3.47 -14.26 3.48
C CYS A 294 -2.99 -15.60 2.90
N VAL A 295 -1.69 -15.75 2.75
CA VAL A 295 -1.07 -17.05 2.45
C VAL A 295 -1.09 -17.91 3.70
N THR A 296 -1.52 -19.17 3.56
CA THR A 296 -1.48 -20.14 4.67
C THR A 296 -0.08 -20.70 4.86
N ARG A 297 0.24 -21.11 6.09
CA ARG A 297 1.52 -21.76 6.40
C ARG A 297 1.73 -23.02 5.54
N GLU A 298 0.71 -23.84 5.36
CA GLU A 298 0.79 -25.07 4.54
C GLU A 298 1.19 -24.76 3.10
N PHE A 299 0.55 -23.75 2.49
CA PHE A 299 0.85 -23.35 1.12
C PHE A 299 2.27 -22.77 0.99
N TYR A 300 2.69 -21.95 1.94
CA TYR A 300 4.03 -21.39 1.98
C TYR A 300 5.11 -22.49 2.08
N ASP A 301 4.95 -23.42 3.02
CA ASP A 301 5.91 -24.51 3.23
C ASP A 301 6.02 -25.38 1.98
N GLU A 302 4.92 -25.68 1.30
CA GLU A 302 4.94 -26.45 0.06
C GLU A 302 5.59 -25.67 -1.08
N ALA A 303 5.30 -24.36 -1.21
CA ALA A 303 5.95 -23.51 -2.18
C ALA A 303 7.46 -23.44 -1.95
N ARG A 304 7.88 -23.31 -0.70
CA ARG A 304 9.30 -23.31 -0.34
C ARG A 304 9.99 -24.65 -0.66
N ARG A 305 9.33 -25.74 -0.32
CA ARG A 305 9.84 -27.09 -0.62
C ARG A 305 10.01 -27.31 -2.13
N LEU A 306 8.95 -27.02 -2.90
CA LEU A 306 8.95 -27.25 -4.35
C LEU A 306 9.96 -26.37 -5.08
N THR A 307 10.04 -25.07 -4.73
CA THR A 307 11.04 -24.16 -5.33
C THR A 307 12.45 -24.61 -5.04
N LYS A 308 12.72 -25.07 -3.82
CA LYS A 308 14.05 -25.56 -3.42
C LYS A 308 14.44 -26.85 -4.16
N GLU A 309 13.52 -27.82 -4.22
CA GLU A 309 13.75 -29.09 -4.95
C GLU A 309 13.94 -28.89 -6.45
N HIS A 310 13.21 -27.94 -7.04
CA HIS A 310 13.29 -27.62 -8.47
C HIS A 310 14.50 -26.74 -8.83
N GLY A 311 15.21 -26.17 -7.86
CA GLY A 311 16.30 -25.21 -8.10
C GLY A 311 15.83 -23.78 -8.42
N SER A 312 14.54 -23.50 -8.30
CA SER A 312 13.91 -22.17 -8.46
C SER A 312 14.22 -21.24 -7.29
N PHE A 313 13.92 -19.95 -7.44
CA PHE A 313 13.86 -19.01 -6.31
C PHE A 313 12.42 -18.79 -5.84
N LEU A 314 12.25 -18.59 -4.54
CA LEU A 314 11.03 -18.09 -3.93
C LEU A 314 11.20 -16.61 -3.58
N LEU A 315 10.35 -15.76 -4.15
CA LEU A 315 10.20 -14.35 -3.80
C LEU A 315 8.94 -14.15 -2.96
N VAL A 316 9.09 -13.56 -1.78
CA VAL A 316 7.98 -13.02 -1.01
C VAL A 316 7.94 -11.50 -1.19
N ASP A 317 6.79 -10.99 -1.65
CA ASP A 317 6.57 -9.58 -1.87
C ASP A 317 5.77 -8.98 -0.70
N SER A 318 6.49 -8.48 0.28
CA SER A 318 5.95 -7.82 1.48
C SER A 318 5.83 -6.30 1.33
N ILE A 319 5.84 -5.78 0.09
CA ILE A 319 5.80 -4.33 -0.17
C ILE A 319 4.56 -3.68 0.44
N GLN A 320 3.40 -4.31 0.34
CA GLN A 320 2.16 -3.78 0.91
C GLN A 320 1.87 -4.32 2.30
N ALA A 321 2.18 -5.59 2.54
CA ALA A 321 1.90 -6.27 3.79
C ALA A 321 2.88 -5.92 4.93
N GLY A 322 4.09 -5.44 4.62
CA GLY A 322 5.13 -5.11 5.60
C GLY A 322 4.62 -4.18 6.69
N PHE A 323 4.80 -4.56 7.95
CA PHE A 323 4.21 -4.02 9.18
C PHE A 323 2.70 -4.13 9.28
N ARG A 324 1.96 -3.84 8.17
CA ARG A 324 0.49 -3.81 8.17
C ARG A 324 -0.13 -5.14 8.48
N GLY A 325 0.43 -6.22 7.95
CA GLY A 325 -0.15 -7.55 8.09
C GLY A 325 -0.24 -8.02 9.54
N GLN A 326 0.85 -7.95 10.29
CA GLN A 326 0.88 -8.42 11.68
C GLN A 326 1.83 -7.62 12.59
N GLY A 327 2.13 -6.37 12.24
CA GLY A 327 3.09 -5.55 12.98
C GLY A 327 4.56 -5.95 12.74
N CYS A 328 4.83 -6.82 11.76
CA CYS A 328 6.16 -7.31 11.41
C CYS A 328 6.49 -6.96 9.95
N LEU A 329 7.76 -6.70 9.66
CA LEU A 329 8.19 -6.37 8.31
C LEU A 329 8.19 -7.59 7.38
N SER A 330 8.57 -8.75 7.89
CA SER A 330 8.78 -9.98 7.13
C SER A 330 7.79 -11.08 7.49
N ILE A 331 7.45 -11.92 6.51
CA ILE A 331 6.62 -13.11 6.70
C ILE A 331 7.20 -14.06 7.73
N VAL A 332 8.54 -14.13 7.88
CA VAL A 332 9.20 -15.03 8.81
C VAL A 332 8.93 -14.72 10.29
N ASP A 333 8.34 -13.56 10.57
CA ASP A 333 7.94 -13.11 11.90
C ASP A 333 6.43 -13.14 12.11
N TYR A 334 5.65 -13.62 11.13
CA TYR A 334 4.20 -13.77 11.28
C TYR A 334 3.89 -14.91 12.25
N GLU A 335 2.79 -14.76 12.98
CA GLU A 335 2.30 -15.82 13.88
C GLU A 335 2.11 -17.14 13.13
N GLY A 336 2.77 -18.19 13.60
CA GLY A 336 2.79 -19.52 12.98
C GLY A 336 3.80 -19.70 11.86
N PHE A 337 4.64 -18.68 11.56
CA PHE A 337 5.72 -18.77 10.56
C PHE A 337 7.12 -18.67 11.17
N GLU A 338 7.26 -18.58 12.49
CA GLU A 338 8.51 -18.33 13.20
C GLU A 338 9.59 -19.40 12.94
N ASP A 339 9.17 -20.61 12.62
CA ASP A 339 10.05 -21.75 12.30
C ASP A 339 10.06 -22.13 10.81
N CYS A 340 9.38 -21.36 9.92
CA CYS A 340 9.39 -21.64 8.49
C CYS A 340 10.79 -21.51 7.89
N GLU A 341 11.09 -22.23 6.83
CA GLU A 341 12.28 -21.96 6.03
C GLU A 341 12.10 -20.63 5.30
N ALA A 342 13.02 -19.67 5.48
CA ALA A 342 12.91 -18.35 4.87
C ALA A 342 12.92 -18.40 3.33
N PRO A 343 12.30 -17.42 2.65
CA PRO A 343 12.36 -17.32 1.20
C PRO A 343 13.79 -16.99 0.73
N ASP A 344 14.07 -17.18 -0.56
CA ASP A 344 15.35 -16.77 -1.13
C ASP A 344 15.48 -15.25 -1.19
N MET A 345 14.36 -14.57 -1.43
CA MET A 345 14.29 -13.11 -1.53
C MET A 345 12.98 -12.61 -0.90
N GLU A 346 13.06 -11.46 -0.25
CA GLU A 346 11.87 -10.75 0.23
C GLU A 346 12.01 -9.25 -0.03
N THR A 347 10.92 -8.59 -0.47
CA THR A 347 10.93 -7.18 -0.84
C THR A 347 10.08 -6.34 0.08
N TRP A 348 10.57 -5.14 0.45
CA TRP A 348 9.90 -4.19 1.34
C TRP A 348 9.94 -2.78 0.75
N SER A 349 8.86 -2.02 0.89
CA SER A 349 8.72 -0.63 0.45
C SER A 349 7.59 0.06 1.22
N LYS A 350 6.87 0.98 0.61
CA LYS A 350 5.65 1.64 1.15
C LYS A 350 5.81 2.10 2.61
N ALA A 351 5.25 1.36 3.58
CA ALA A 351 5.31 1.71 4.98
C ALA A 351 6.74 1.79 5.54
N LEU A 352 7.72 1.14 4.91
CA LEU A 352 9.13 1.20 5.31
C LEU A 352 9.70 2.62 5.33
N SER A 353 9.22 3.51 4.45
CA SER A 353 9.59 4.93 4.42
C SER A 353 8.43 5.85 4.83
N ALA A 354 7.33 5.28 5.36
CA ALA A 354 6.09 6.00 5.66
C ALA A 354 5.57 6.85 4.49
N GLY A 355 5.87 6.47 3.24
CA GLY A 355 5.53 7.24 2.05
C GLY A 355 6.27 8.58 1.90
N GLN A 356 7.20 8.92 2.79
CA GLN A 356 7.86 10.23 2.80
C GLN A 356 9.01 10.35 1.78
N TYR A 357 9.62 9.22 1.42
CA TYR A 357 10.70 9.21 0.42
C TYR A 357 10.66 7.91 -0.40
N PRO A 358 10.91 7.96 -1.72
CA PRO A 358 11.02 6.76 -2.54
C PRO A 358 12.12 5.83 -2.03
N LEU A 359 11.72 4.62 -1.62
CA LEU A 359 12.63 3.58 -1.13
C LEU A 359 11.99 2.21 -1.26
N SER A 360 12.78 1.23 -1.66
CA SER A 360 12.52 -0.18 -1.45
C SER A 360 13.80 -0.92 -1.10
N VAL A 361 13.67 -2.07 -0.47
CA VAL A 361 14.80 -2.92 -0.08
C VAL A 361 14.46 -4.37 -0.44
N VAL A 362 15.44 -5.10 -0.96
CA VAL A 362 15.41 -6.55 -1.14
C VAL A 362 16.35 -7.19 -0.14
N GLY A 363 15.83 -8.10 0.67
CA GLY A 363 16.62 -9.04 1.45
C GLY A 363 16.96 -10.27 0.60
N LEU A 364 18.23 -10.67 0.59
CA LEU A 364 18.76 -11.80 -0.16
C LEU A 364 19.26 -12.87 0.80
N SER A 365 18.79 -14.12 0.63
CA SER A 365 19.41 -15.28 1.25
C SER A 365 20.88 -15.41 0.80
N GLU A 366 21.67 -16.21 1.48
CA GLU A 366 23.05 -16.49 1.07
C GLU A 366 23.11 -16.98 -0.40
N ARG A 367 22.22 -17.90 -0.78
CA ARG A 367 22.12 -18.42 -2.16
C ARG A 367 21.83 -17.31 -3.17
N ALA A 368 20.85 -16.46 -2.91
CA ALA A 368 20.49 -15.37 -3.80
C ALA A 368 21.61 -14.32 -3.89
N ALA A 369 22.28 -14.02 -2.77
CA ALA A 369 23.41 -13.09 -2.74
C ALA A 369 24.62 -13.61 -3.51
N GLN A 370 24.92 -14.91 -3.44
CA GLN A 370 26.01 -15.55 -4.20
C GLN A 370 25.71 -15.65 -5.70
N THR A 371 24.44 -15.73 -6.10
CA THR A 371 24.01 -15.76 -7.51
C THR A 371 24.18 -14.38 -8.18
N TYR A 372 24.14 -13.29 -7.42
CA TYR A 372 24.22 -11.94 -7.98
C TYR A 372 25.59 -11.66 -8.61
N VAL A 373 25.58 -11.14 -9.84
CA VAL A 373 26.79 -10.75 -10.57
C VAL A 373 26.88 -9.24 -10.65
N VAL A 374 28.02 -8.67 -10.22
CA VAL A 374 28.27 -7.23 -10.28
C VAL A 374 28.19 -6.73 -11.74
N GLY A 375 27.48 -5.61 -11.93
CA GLY A 375 27.30 -4.98 -13.24
C GLY A 375 26.04 -5.40 -14.01
N VAL A 376 25.28 -6.41 -13.52
CA VAL A 376 24.01 -6.79 -14.18
C VAL A 376 22.87 -5.82 -13.91
N TYR A 377 23.02 -4.97 -12.90
CA TYR A 377 22.07 -3.91 -12.54
C TYR A 377 22.82 -2.69 -12.01
N GLY A 378 22.25 -1.51 -12.23
CA GLY A 378 22.74 -0.26 -11.67
C GLY A 378 21.66 0.81 -11.67
N ASN A 379 21.66 1.64 -10.62
CA ASN A 379 20.82 2.82 -10.50
C ASN A 379 21.53 3.85 -9.62
N THR A 380 21.78 5.05 -10.17
CA THR A 380 22.60 6.09 -9.51
C THR A 380 21.95 6.71 -8.29
N MET A 381 20.62 6.67 -8.18
CA MET A 381 19.88 7.32 -7.09
C MET A 381 19.63 6.40 -5.90
N THR A 382 19.99 5.13 -5.98
CA THR A 382 19.86 4.19 -4.86
C THR A 382 20.86 4.50 -3.75
N THR A 383 20.55 4.04 -2.52
CA THR A 383 21.35 4.32 -1.31
C THR A 383 21.47 5.80 -0.95
N ASN A 384 20.55 6.64 -1.43
CA ASN A 384 20.46 8.04 -1.01
C ASN A 384 20.28 8.10 0.52
N PRO A 385 21.19 8.78 1.26
CA PRO A 385 21.14 8.80 2.72
C PRO A 385 19.83 9.33 3.29
N ARG A 386 19.12 10.25 2.63
CA ARG A 386 17.81 10.72 3.09
C ARG A 386 16.76 9.62 3.05
N ALA A 387 16.75 8.80 1.98
CA ALA A 387 15.88 7.65 1.90
C ALA A 387 16.17 6.62 3.00
N LEU A 388 17.46 6.33 3.22
CA LEU A 388 17.89 5.36 4.23
C LEU A 388 17.57 5.84 5.65
N GLU A 389 17.84 7.10 5.96
CA GLU A 389 17.56 7.68 7.29
C GLU A 389 16.05 7.83 7.54
N THR A 390 15.24 8.03 6.50
CA THR A 390 13.78 7.96 6.60
C THR A 390 13.32 6.58 7.08
N ALA A 391 13.83 5.52 6.47
CA ALA A 391 13.51 4.15 6.90
C ALA A 391 14.03 3.83 8.31
N ILE A 392 15.24 4.32 8.67
CA ILE A 392 15.78 4.16 10.02
C ILE A 392 14.86 4.83 11.06
N ALA A 393 14.37 6.03 10.76
CA ALA A 393 13.43 6.73 11.65
C ALA A 393 12.11 5.96 11.80
N VAL A 394 11.56 5.43 10.70
CA VAL A 394 10.36 4.59 10.73
C VAL A 394 10.58 3.32 11.55
N LEU A 395 11.66 2.58 11.28
CA LEU A 395 12.00 1.35 12.02
C LEU A 395 12.17 1.61 13.51
N GLY A 396 12.73 2.77 13.88
CA GLY A 396 12.86 3.18 15.29
C GLY A 396 11.53 3.45 16.01
N ARG A 397 10.43 3.63 15.27
CA ARG A 397 9.08 3.83 15.82
C ARG A 397 8.26 2.54 15.95
N ILE A 398 8.71 1.46 15.36
CA ILE A 398 8.00 0.17 15.44
C ILE A 398 8.30 -0.48 16.79
N THR A 399 7.64 0.03 17.83
CA THR A 399 7.74 -0.50 19.19
C THR A 399 6.85 -1.75 19.38
N PRO A 400 7.05 -2.53 20.45
CA PRO A 400 6.13 -3.63 20.79
C PRO A 400 4.67 -3.17 20.91
N GLU A 401 4.43 -2.03 21.56
CA GLU A 401 3.09 -1.45 21.76
C GLU A 401 2.43 -1.09 20.42
N LEU A 402 3.19 -0.54 19.47
CA LEU A 402 2.67 -0.23 18.14
C LEU A 402 2.33 -1.51 17.34
N ARG A 403 3.15 -2.57 17.50
CA ARG A 403 2.85 -3.87 16.89
C ARG A 403 1.59 -4.50 17.47
N ASP A 404 1.41 -4.41 18.79
CA ASP A 404 0.21 -4.88 19.47
C ASP A 404 -1.02 -4.08 18.99
N ASN A 405 -0.90 -2.75 18.89
CA ASN A 405 -1.97 -1.91 18.35
C ASN A 405 -2.38 -2.33 16.92
N ILE A 406 -1.42 -2.60 16.03
CA ILE A 406 -1.71 -3.07 14.66
C ILE A 406 -2.53 -4.37 14.69
N ARG A 407 -2.18 -5.33 15.55
CA ARG A 407 -2.89 -6.62 15.66
C ARG A 407 -4.26 -6.46 16.30
N GLU A 408 -4.34 -5.76 17.42
CA GLU A 408 -5.58 -5.59 18.20
C GLU A 408 -6.60 -4.73 17.44
N ARG A 409 -6.16 -3.56 16.93
CA ARG A 409 -7.04 -2.68 16.15
C ARG A 409 -7.45 -3.32 14.83
N GLY A 410 -6.55 -4.07 14.19
CA GLY A 410 -6.88 -4.86 13.02
C GLY A 410 -7.97 -5.89 13.28
N SER A 411 -7.85 -6.65 14.38
CA SER A 411 -8.85 -7.62 14.80
C SER A 411 -10.19 -6.96 15.16
N GLU A 412 -10.16 -5.81 15.82
CA GLU A 412 -11.34 -5.02 16.14
C GLU A 412 -12.03 -4.51 14.87
N PHE A 413 -11.27 -3.93 13.96
CA PHE A 413 -11.80 -3.37 12.73
C PHE A 413 -12.43 -4.47 11.86
N LYS A 414 -11.73 -5.60 11.69
CA LYS A 414 -12.28 -6.77 10.97
C LYS A 414 -13.61 -7.24 11.58
N ARG A 415 -13.67 -7.36 12.90
CA ARG A 415 -14.90 -7.76 13.61
C ARG A 415 -16.05 -6.78 13.38
N LYS A 416 -15.79 -5.47 13.43
CA LYS A 416 -16.80 -4.43 13.18
C LYS A 416 -17.28 -4.42 11.73
N LEU A 417 -16.38 -4.61 10.76
CA LEU A 417 -16.75 -4.77 9.34
C LEU A 417 -17.58 -6.04 9.12
N THR A 418 -17.22 -7.16 9.77
CA THR A 418 -18.01 -8.40 9.72
C THR A 418 -19.41 -8.18 10.32
N GLY A 419 -19.55 -7.32 11.34
CA GLY A 419 -20.86 -6.92 11.85
C GLY A 419 -21.74 -6.22 10.80
N LEU A 420 -21.16 -5.43 9.91
CA LEU A 420 -21.91 -4.86 8.77
C LEU A 420 -22.40 -5.93 7.79
N MET A 421 -21.65 -7.01 7.62
CA MET A 421 -22.07 -8.12 6.77
C MET A 421 -23.33 -8.84 7.34
N GLU A 422 -23.44 -8.93 8.68
CA GLU A 422 -24.62 -9.46 9.36
C GLU A 422 -25.79 -8.46 9.34
N GLU A 423 -25.49 -7.15 9.46
CA GLU A 423 -26.50 -6.07 9.47
C GLU A 423 -27.08 -5.82 8.05
N TYR A 424 -26.26 -6.00 7.00
CA TYR A 424 -26.63 -5.78 5.60
C TYR A 424 -26.41 -7.04 4.74
N PRO A 425 -27.16 -8.14 4.98
CA PRO A 425 -26.94 -9.41 4.32
C PRO A 425 -27.10 -9.29 2.79
N GLY A 426 -26.12 -9.85 2.07
CA GLY A 426 -26.06 -9.81 0.62
C GLY A 426 -25.56 -8.48 0.02
N ARG A 427 -25.23 -7.48 0.83
CA ARG A 427 -24.63 -6.23 0.39
C ARG A 427 -23.13 -6.17 0.70
N VAL A 428 -22.74 -6.54 1.90
CA VAL A 428 -21.35 -6.85 2.22
C VAL A 428 -21.19 -8.36 2.05
N ILE A 429 -20.40 -8.77 1.07
CA ILE A 429 -20.29 -10.18 0.64
C ILE A 429 -19.22 -10.91 1.46
N ASP A 430 -18.08 -10.26 1.67
CA ASP A 430 -16.96 -10.82 2.40
C ASP A 430 -16.16 -9.74 3.13
N VAL A 431 -15.48 -10.13 4.21
CA VAL A 431 -14.55 -9.28 4.97
C VAL A 431 -13.30 -10.08 5.28
N GLN A 432 -12.19 -9.70 4.66
CA GLN A 432 -10.93 -10.41 4.84
C GLN A 432 -9.77 -9.49 5.19
N GLY A 433 -8.65 -10.06 5.59
CA GLY A 433 -7.44 -9.35 5.97
C GLY A 433 -6.91 -9.70 7.35
N THR A 434 -5.75 -9.15 7.66
CA THR A 434 -5.06 -9.28 8.96
C THR A 434 -4.33 -7.98 9.29
N GLY A 435 -4.22 -7.68 10.58
CA GLY A 435 -3.69 -6.40 11.03
C GLY A 435 -4.45 -5.24 10.40
N LEU A 436 -3.73 -4.26 9.89
CA LEU A 436 -4.28 -3.06 9.25
C LEU A 436 -4.17 -3.10 7.71
N LEU A 437 -4.34 -4.28 7.13
CA LEU A 437 -4.56 -4.52 5.70
C LEU A 437 -5.84 -5.34 5.57
N LEU A 438 -6.96 -4.65 5.41
CA LEU A 438 -8.32 -5.20 5.45
C LEU A 438 -9.09 -4.81 4.20
N CYS A 439 -10.11 -5.57 3.87
CA CYS A 439 -11.12 -5.15 2.90
C CYS A 439 -12.53 -5.62 3.27
N ALA A 440 -13.50 -4.94 2.70
CA ALA A 440 -14.89 -5.36 2.66
C ALA A 440 -15.34 -5.44 1.19
N GLU A 441 -15.64 -6.63 0.73
CA GLU A 441 -16.19 -6.85 -0.61
C GLU A 441 -17.70 -6.57 -0.61
N LEU A 442 -18.15 -5.77 -1.57
CA LEU A 442 -19.54 -5.34 -1.71
C LEU A 442 -20.17 -5.99 -2.93
N ASP A 443 -21.50 -6.11 -2.90
CA ASP A 443 -22.27 -6.59 -4.04
C ASP A 443 -22.15 -5.65 -5.25
N PRO A 444 -21.53 -6.08 -6.37
CA PRO A 444 -21.28 -5.20 -7.50
C PRO A 444 -22.55 -4.73 -8.21
N ASP A 445 -23.64 -5.47 -8.09
CA ASP A 445 -24.90 -5.14 -8.78
C ASP A 445 -25.63 -3.98 -8.08
N THR A 446 -25.47 -3.84 -6.77
CA THR A 446 -26.20 -2.82 -5.98
C THR A 446 -25.28 -1.77 -5.36
N LEU A 447 -23.99 -2.08 -5.19
CA LEU A 447 -23.00 -1.25 -4.51
C LEU A 447 -21.68 -1.20 -5.32
N PRO A 448 -21.68 -0.64 -6.53
CA PRO A 448 -20.44 -0.52 -7.31
C PRO A 448 -19.43 0.34 -6.53
N VAL A 449 -18.24 -0.20 -6.31
CA VAL A 449 -17.16 0.51 -5.60
C VAL A 449 -16.47 1.52 -6.50
N ILE A 450 -16.27 1.19 -7.78
CA ILE A 450 -15.60 2.05 -8.76
C ILE A 450 -16.64 2.71 -9.68
N GLY A 451 -16.42 3.95 -10.06
CA GLY A 451 -17.26 4.70 -10.98
C GLY A 451 -17.70 6.04 -10.42
N PHE A 452 -18.23 6.91 -11.28
CA PHE A 452 -18.84 8.16 -10.82
C PHE A 452 -20.12 7.85 -10.04
N GLY A 453 -20.29 8.46 -8.89
CA GLY A 453 -21.39 8.20 -7.97
C GLY A 453 -21.29 6.85 -7.27
N SER A 454 -20.12 6.22 -7.23
CA SER A 454 -19.86 4.94 -6.57
C SER A 454 -19.75 5.07 -5.04
N VAL A 455 -19.68 3.91 -4.37
CA VAL A 455 -19.48 3.85 -2.92
C VAL A 455 -18.16 4.47 -2.50
N GLU A 456 -17.08 4.26 -3.27
CA GLU A 456 -15.76 4.86 -3.00
C GLU A 456 -15.82 6.39 -3.10
N GLU A 457 -16.40 6.94 -4.16
CA GLU A 457 -16.55 8.39 -4.32
C GLU A 457 -17.42 8.98 -3.20
N TRP A 458 -18.54 8.31 -2.87
CA TRP A 458 -19.41 8.75 -1.79
C TRP A 458 -18.66 8.81 -0.45
N CYS A 459 -17.93 7.76 -0.09
CA CYS A 459 -17.12 7.73 1.14
C CYS A 459 -16.11 8.88 1.17
N ARG A 460 -15.38 9.10 0.07
CA ARG A 460 -14.37 10.17 -0.05
C ARG A 460 -15.00 11.55 0.11
N ARG A 461 -16.18 11.79 -0.47
CA ARG A 461 -16.90 13.06 -0.28
C ARG A 461 -17.44 13.23 1.14
N ASN A 462 -17.74 12.15 1.83
CA ASN A 462 -18.31 12.18 3.19
C ASN A 462 -17.28 11.93 4.31
N GLY A 463 -16.01 12.25 4.06
CA GLY A 463 -15.00 12.32 5.12
C GLY A 463 -14.16 11.07 5.31
N LEU A 464 -14.29 10.05 4.45
CA LEU A 464 -13.49 8.83 4.52
C LEU A 464 -12.64 8.63 3.27
N GLY A 465 -11.34 8.89 3.36
CA GLY A 465 -10.38 8.46 2.36
C GLY A 465 -10.30 6.93 2.36
N VAL A 466 -10.75 6.30 1.29
CA VAL A 466 -10.75 4.85 1.09
C VAL A 466 -10.38 4.55 -0.36
N ILE A 467 -9.94 3.34 -0.65
CA ILE A 467 -9.52 2.93 -1.98
C ILE A 467 -10.15 1.59 -2.36
N HIS A 468 -10.44 1.43 -3.65
CA HIS A 468 -10.90 0.16 -4.19
C HIS A 468 -9.80 -0.91 -4.23
N GLY A 469 -10.20 -2.16 -4.35
CA GLY A 469 -9.36 -3.32 -4.62
C GLY A 469 -10.20 -4.53 -5.00
N GLY A 470 -9.54 -5.61 -5.44
CA GLY A 470 -10.25 -6.82 -5.85
C GLY A 470 -11.25 -6.56 -6.96
N SER A 471 -12.30 -7.38 -6.99
CA SER A 471 -13.38 -7.25 -7.98
C SER A 471 -14.29 -6.06 -7.68
N ASN A 472 -14.67 -5.87 -6.43
CA ASN A 472 -15.57 -4.78 -5.99
C ASN A 472 -15.46 -4.57 -4.46
N ALA A 473 -14.26 -4.28 -3.95
CA ALA A 473 -14.03 -4.15 -2.51
C ALA A 473 -13.54 -2.75 -2.12
N LEU A 474 -13.97 -2.27 -0.95
CA LEU A 474 -13.33 -1.18 -0.23
C LEU A 474 -12.13 -1.73 0.54
N ARG A 475 -10.96 -1.15 0.32
CA ARG A 475 -9.71 -1.56 0.95
C ARG A 475 -9.25 -0.51 1.97
N PHE A 476 -8.87 -0.97 3.15
CA PHE A 476 -8.47 -0.15 4.28
C PHE A 476 -7.01 -0.36 4.64
N THR A 477 -6.27 0.73 4.66
CA THR A 477 -4.85 0.77 5.05
C THR A 477 -4.59 1.96 5.97
N PRO A 478 -5.25 2.05 7.14
CA PRO A 478 -5.12 3.18 8.05
C PRO A 478 -3.71 3.31 8.63
N HIS A 479 -3.44 4.40 9.35
CA HIS A 479 -2.20 4.56 10.10
C HIS A 479 -2.08 3.55 11.24
N PHE A 480 -0.85 3.25 11.67
CA PHE A 480 -0.59 2.17 12.62
C PHE A 480 -1.07 2.46 14.06
N ALA A 481 -1.17 3.73 14.42
CA ALA A 481 -1.64 4.16 15.73
C ALA A 481 -3.15 4.41 15.78
N ILE A 482 -3.93 3.84 14.85
CA ILE A 482 -5.38 4.01 14.80
C ILE A 482 -6.04 3.64 16.13
N THR A 483 -7.06 4.38 16.53
CA THR A 483 -7.82 4.19 17.77
C THR A 483 -9.14 3.46 17.53
N SER A 484 -9.80 3.02 18.62
CA SER A 484 -11.14 2.43 18.54
C SER A 484 -12.19 3.44 18.07
N GLU A 485 -12.06 4.70 18.50
CA GLU A 485 -12.96 5.79 18.15
C GLU A 485 -12.86 6.11 16.65
N GLU A 486 -11.65 6.11 16.09
CA GLU A 486 -11.45 6.26 14.64
C GLU A 486 -12.09 5.10 13.87
N ILE A 487 -11.92 3.86 14.34
CA ILE A 487 -12.55 2.67 13.72
C ILE A 487 -14.08 2.79 13.78
N ASP A 488 -14.65 3.24 14.90
CA ASP A 488 -16.11 3.46 15.03
C ASP A 488 -16.59 4.48 13.99
N MET A 489 -15.92 5.61 13.87
CA MET A 489 -16.24 6.63 12.88
C MET A 489 -16.17 6.07 11.45
N ILE A 490 -15.13 5.30 11.11
CA ILE A 490 -14.96 4.70 9.78
C ILE A 490 -16.13 3.75 9.48
N VAL A 491 -16.46 2.87 10.42
CA VAL A 491 -17.56 1.91 10.28
C VAL A 491 -18.90 2.61 10.15
N ASP A 492 -19.11 3.70 10.88
CA ASP A 492 -20.34 4.51 10.79
C ASP A 492 -20.47 5.20 9.42
N ILE A 493 -19.39 5.71 8.85
CA ILE A 493 -19.42 6.29 7.49
C ILE A 493 -19.74 5.20 6.45
N ILE A 494 -19.17 4.00 6.58
CA ILE A 494 -19.51 2.88 5.69
C ILE A 494 -20.98 2.50 5.84
N ARG A 495 -21.50 2.43 7.07
CA ARG A 495 -22.93 2.17 7.32
C ARG A 495 -23.83 3.20 6.63
N GLN A 496 -23.50 4.49 6.74
CA GLN A 496 -24.21 5.57 6.06
C GLN A 496 -24.16 5.42 4.53
N ALA A 497 -23.03 4.99 3.96
CA ALA A 497 -22.94 4.67 2.54
C ALA A 497 -23.89 3.54 2.15
N LEU A 498 -23.88 2.42 2.89
CA LEU A 498 -24.78 1.29 2.65
C LEU A 498 -26.26 1.70 2.73
N GLU A 499 -26.63 2.56 3.66
CA GLU A 499 -28.00 3.11 3.80
C GLU A 499 -28.37 4.01 2.62
N HIS A 500 -27.46 4.91 2.22
CA HIS A 500 -27.65 5.85 1.10
C HIS A 500 -28.00 5.10 -0.17
N PHE A 501 -27.18 4.14 -0.57
CA PHE A 501 -27.39 3.34 -1.79
C PHE A 501 -28.63 2.42 -1.68
N SER A 502 -28.95 1.93 -0.47
CA SER A 502 -30.18 1.14 -0.22
C SER A 502 -31.46 1.94 -0.43
N SER A 503 -31.45 3.19 -0.05
CA SER A 503 -32.61 4.08 -0.18
C SER A 503 -32.82 4.49 -1.64
N ALA A 504 -31.75 4.82 -2.36
CA ALA A 504 -31.79 5.13 -3.78
C ALA A 504 -32.34 3.97 -4.64
N GLU A 505 -31.98 2.73 -4.30
CA GLU A 505 -32.52 1.54 -4.98
C GLU A 505 -34.03 1.39 -4.79
N LYS A 506 -34.54 1.59 -3.57
CA LYS A 506 -35.99 1.53 -3.27
C LYS A 506 -36.76 2.58 -4.04
N GLU A 507 -36.26 3.82 -4.13
CA GLU A 507 -36.88 4.88 -4.89
C GLU A 507 -36.92 4.60 -6.39
N ASN A 508 -35.82 4.07 -6.97
CA ASN A 508 -35.76 3.70 -8.38
C ASN A 508 -36.72 2.55 -8.70
N LYS A 509 -36.82 1.52 -7.85
CA LYS A 509 -37.81 0.45 -8.00
C LYS A 509 -39.25 0.98 -7.90
N ALA A 510 -39.52 1.89 -6.99
CA ALA A 510 -40.85 2.51 -6.88
C ALA A 510 -41.24 3.33 -8.12
N LYS A 511 -40.27 4.08 -8.68
CA LYS A 511 -40.47 4.83 -9.93
C LYS A 511 -40.64 3.95 -11.16
N SER A 512 -40.04 2.77 -11.21
CA SER A 512 -40.17 1.82 -12.33
C SER A 512 -41.49 1.03 -12.31
N LEU A 513 -42.18 0.99 -11.16
CA LEU A 513 -43.45 0.32 -10.95
C LEU A 513 -44.67 1.27 -11.05
N ALA A 514 -44.43 2.58 -11.13
CA ALA A 514 -45.43 3.62 -11.31
C ALA A 514 -45.53 4.08 -12.77
#